data_47fd343b66d222161810237874e7e21e
#
_entry.id   47fd343b66d222161810237874e7e21e
#
_cell.length_a   1.000
_cell.length_b   1.000
_cell.length_c   1.000
_cell.angle_alpha   90.00
_cell.angle_beta   90.00
_cell.angle_gamma   90.00
#
_symmetry.space_group_name_H-M   'P 1'
#
loop_
_entity.id
_entity.type
_entity.pdbx_description
1 polymer ?
#
loop_
_entity_poly.entity_id
_entity_poly.type
_entity_poly.pdbx_seq_one_letter_code
_entity_poly.pdbx_strand_id
1 'polypeptide(L)'
;MKDFVYKTEPYDHQRKAFEASVGINSYALLMDMGTGKTKVALDTIASCFESKQINFALIVAPKGVIANWVGEISTHLPDRVEREVVLWKPNLTKERRKGLNDLYTETGKLKLLLMNIEAFSSKKGVAVAELFVKKFRVLMAVDESTTIKNRQAKRTKAVCSVGRDAVMRRILTGSPVTKSPMDLYSQMDFLDPGILGFKSYYAFQGRYAVVRRRSMGAHSFNQILGFQRLDELSEKLDSSSFRVRKEDCLDLPDKVYMKRAVELTPEQSDAYVQMKNLALARLDSGDLSTTQNVLTQIMRLQQICLGSLTDDDGEVHPLKSNRLTELLDICDEIQGKAIIWATWTRDIVSIAEALRDRFSVQAVATL
;
A
#
# COMPACT_ATOMS: atom_id res chain seq x y z
N MET A 1 -14.12 -28.38 12.73
CA MET A 1 -14.65 -27.70 11.54
C MET A 1 -14.71 -28.71 10.42
N LYS A 2 -15.76 -28.69 9.55
CA LYS A 2 -15.74 -29.48 8.32
C LYS A 2 -14.52 -29.06 7.52
N ASP A 3 -13.83 -30.03 6.91
CA ASP A 3 -12.66 -29.75 6.09
C ASP A 3 -13.04 -28.74 5.00
N PHE A 4 -12.42 -27.54 5.05
CA PHE A 4 -12.66 -26.51 4.05
C PHE A 4 -11.98 -26.93 2.73
N VAL A 5 -12.76 -27.00 1.66
CA VAL A 5 -12.24 -27.38 0.34
C VAL A 5 -11.75 -26.12 -0.39
N TYR A 6 -10.46 -26.03 -0.59
CA TYR A 6 -9.81 -24.92 -1.31
C TYR A 6 -10.06 -25.04 -2.83
N LYS A 7 -10.13 -23.91 -3.51
CA LYS A 7 -10.14 -23.88 -4.99
C LYS A 7 -8.74 -24.07 -5.57
N THR A 8 -7.77 -23.46 -4.93
CA THR A 8 -6.35 -23.59 -5.26
C THR A 8 -5.62 -24.13 -4.03
N GLU A 9 -4.72 -25.08 -4.21
CA GLU A 9 -3.99 -25.68 -3.09
C GLU A 9 -3.15 -24.62 -2.36
N PRO A 10 -3.33 -24.47 -1.03
CA PRO A 10 -2.55 -23.52 -0.25
C PRO A 10 -1.14 -24.08 0.05
N TYR A 11 -0.16 -23.18 0.10
CA TYR A 11 1.12 -23.51 0.72
C TYR A 11 0.95 -23.73 2.23
N ASP A 12 1.87 -24.45 2.87
CA ASP A 12 1.78 -24.78 4.29
C ASP A 12 1.61 -23.56 5.19
N HIS A 13 2.34 -22.49 4.93
CA HIS A 13 2.20 -21.25 5.69
C HIS A 13 0.83 -20.57 5.49
N GLN A 14 0.22 -20.70 4.30
CA GLN A 14 -1.12 -20.18 4.03
C GLN A 14 -2.18 -21.00 4.74
N ARG A 15 -2.03 -22.33 4.77
CA ARG A 15 -2.90 -23.25 5.53
C ARG A 15 -2.86 -22.92 7.01
N LYS A 16 -1.65 -22.80 7.59
CA LYS A 16 -1.47 -22.42 9.00
C LYS A 16 -2.08 -21.04 9.31
N ALA A 17 -1.91 -20.04 8.42
CA ALA A 17 -2.50 -18.72 8.58
C ALA A 17 -4.03 -18.76 8.54
N PHE A 18 -4.61 -19.56 7.64
CA PHE A 18 -6.05 -19.78 7.57
C PHE A 18 -6.58 -20.43 8.86
N GLU A 19 -5.99 -21.55 9.29
CA GLU A 19 -6.38 -22.29 10.50
C GLU A 19 -6.28 -21.42 11.75
N ALA A 20 -5.25 -20.59 11.86
CA ALA A 20 -5.06 -19.67 12.98
C ALA A 20 -6.07 -18.51 12.99
N SER A 21 -6.62 -18.13 11.83
CA SER A 21 -7.47 -16.94 11.70
C SER A 21 -8.95 -17.24 11.50
N VAL A 22 -9.29 -18.44 10.99
CA VAL A 22 -10.69 -18.80 10.72
C VAL A 22 -11.49 -18.93 12.01
N GLY A 23 -12.68 -18.32 12.05
CA GLY A 23 -13.53 -18.31 13.26
C GLY A 23 -13.17 -17.26 14.31
N ILE A 24 -12.07 -16.53 14.14
CA ILE A 24 -11.70 -15.42 15.02
C ILE A 24 -12.25 -14.11 14.41
N ASN A 25 -12.92 -13.29 15.22
CA ASN A 25 -13.58 -12.09 14.75
C ASN A 25 -12.59 -11.01 14.27
N SER A 26 -11.46 -10.86 14.95
CA SER A 26 -10.46 -9.82 14.65
C SER A 26 -9.07 -10.43 14.58
N TYR A 27 -8.43 -10.39 13.39
CA TYR A 27 -7.15 -11.04 13.20
C TYR A 27 -6.26 -10.31 12.20
N ALA A 28 -4.96 -10.27 12.46
CA ALA A 28 -3.96 -9.65 11.60
C ALA A 28 -3.19 -10.70 10.79
N LEU A 29 -3.16 -10.56 9.48
CA LEU A 29 -2.30 -11.33 8.58
C LEU A 29 -1.04 -10.51 8.28
N LEU A 30 -0.03 -10.66 9.14
CA LEU A 30 1.26 -9.98 9.07
C LEU A 30 2.24 -10.80 8.22
N MET A 31 1.91 -10.96 6.95
CA MET A 31 2.61 -11.82 6.01
C MET A 31 3.30 -10.97 4.95
N ASP A 32 4.53 -11.26 4.61
CA ASP A 32 5.31 -10.51 3.62
C ASP A 32 4.65 -10.44 2.24
N MET A 33 5.06 -9.49 1.41
CA MET A 33 4.57 -9.39 0.03
C MET A 33 4.90 -10.67 -0.76
N GLY A 34 3.92 -11.20 -1.50
CA GLY A 34 4.09 -12.41 -2.31
C GLY A 34 3.92 -13.72 -1.55
N THR A 35 3.58 -13.71 -0.25
CA THR A 35 3.30 -14.93 0.53
C THR A 35 1.82 -15.38 0.47
N GLY A 36 0.97 -14.66 -0.26
CA GLY A 36 -0.43 -15.04 -0.51
C GLY A 36 -1.43 -14.58 0.55
N LYS A 37 -1.22 -13.43 1.21
CA LYS A 37 -2.18 -12.82 2.14
C LYS A 37 -3.61 -12.76 1.61
N THR A 38 -3.74 -12.36 0.34
CA THR A 38 -5.02 -12.22 -0.37
C THR A 38 -5.75 -13.55 -0.44
N LYS A 39 -5.04 -14.63 -0.80
CA LYS A 39 -5.60 -15.99 -0.83
C LYS A 39 -6.12 -16.40 0.55
N VAL A 40 -5.33 -16.24 1.61
CA VAL A 40 -5.76 -16.58 2.98
C VAL A 40 -7.00 -15.79 3.39
N ALA A 41 -7.07 -14.50 3.04
CA ALA A 41 -8.24 -13.68 3.32
C ALA A 41 -9.48 -14.16 2.53
N LEU A 42 -9.32 -14.54 1.27
CA LEU A 42 -10.41 -15.07 0.43
C LEU A 42 -10.90 -16.42 0.91
N ASP A 43 -10.02 -17.33 1.29
CA ASP A 43 -10.37 -18.61 1.89
C ASP A 43 -11.13 -18.41 3.22
N THR A 44 -10.68 -17.46 4.05
CA THR A 44 -11.38 -17.07 5.29
C THR A 44 -12.79 -16.53 5.00
N ILE A 45 -12.92 -15.61 4.02
CA ILE A 45 -14.21 -15.06 3.60
C ILE A 45 -15.15 -16.18 3.12
N ALA A 46 -14.65 -17.11 2.29
CA ALA A 46 -15.44 -18.23 1.79
C ALA A 46 -15.93 -19.16 2.93
N SER A 47 -15.02 -19.53 3.83
CA SER A 47 -15.35 -20.39 4.99
C SER A 47 -16.36 -19.73 5.93
N CYS A 48 -16.20 -18.43 6.21
CA CYS A 48 -17.13 -17.67 7.04
C CYS A 48 -18.51 -17.48 6.37
N PHE A 49 -18.55 -17.39 5.04
CA PHE A 49 -19.81 -17.36 4.29
C PHE A 49 -20.52 -18.71 4.33
N GLU A 50 -19.82 -19.82 4.05
CA GLU A 50 -20.38 -21.17 4.09
C GLU A 50 -20.89 -21.56 5.48
N SER A 51 -20.21 -21.12 6.53
CA SER A 51 -20.65 -21.29 7.91
C SER A 51 -21.72 -20.28 8.36
N LYS A 52 -22.21 -19.46 7.45
CA LYS A 52 -23.23 -18.42 7.69
C LYS A 52 -22.84 -17.38 8.75
N GLN A 53 -21.56 -17.18 9.00
CA GLN A 53 -21.06 -16.13 9.91
C GLN A 53 -21.17 -14.75 9.27
N ILE A 54 -20.95 -14.68 7.96
CA ILE A 54 -21.06 -13.46 7.15
C ILE A 54 -21.92 -13.70 5.92
N ASN A 55 -22.48 -12.64 5.34
CA ASN A 55 -23.10 -12.65 4.01
C ASN A 55 -22.51 -11.59 3.08
N PHE A 56 -21.57 -10.79 3.60
CA PHE A 56 -20.95 -9.70 2.88
C PHE A 56 -19.46 -9.57 3.24
N ALA A 57 -18.62 -9.18 2.26
CA ALA A 57 -17.25 -8.79 2.49
C ALA A 57 -16.98 -7.38 1.96
N LEU A 58 -16.42 -6.50 2.80
CA LEU A 58 -15.93 -5.18 2.44
C LEU A 58 -14.41 -5.20 2.41
N ILE A 59 -13.84 -5.07 1.23
CA ILE A 59 -12.39 -5.06 1.02
C ILE A 59 -11.95 -3.64 0.76
N VAL A 60 -11.07 -3.13 1.60
CA VAL A 60 -10.48 -1.80 1.51
C VAL A 60 -9.01 -1.95 1.18
N ALA A 61 -8.58 -1.44 0.03
CA ALA A 61 -7.21 -1.60 -0.47
C ALA A 61 -6.69 -0.32 -1.14
N PRO A 62 -5.38 -0.16 -1.34
CA PRO A 62 -4.84 0.92 -2.18
C PRO A 62 -5.39 0.85 -3.60
N LYS A 63 -5.57 2.02 -4.24
CA LYS A 63 -6.18 2.12 -5.58
C LYS A 63 -5.51 1.20 -6.62
N GLY A 64 -4.17 1.12 -6.61
CA GLY A 64 -3.40 0.28 -7.55
C GLY A 64 -3.59 -1.22 -7.35
N VAL A 65 -4.07 -1.66 -6.18
CA VAL A 65 -4.22 -3.08 -5.83
C VAL A 65 -5.64 -3.61 -6.06
N ILE A 66 -6.63 -2.72 -6.21
CA ILE A 66 -8.04 -3.11 -6.38
C ILE A 66 -8.25 -4.03 -7.59
N ALA A 67 -7.59 -3.77 -8.71
CA ALA A 67 -7.70 -4.61 -9.90
C ALA A 67 -7.17 -6.03 -9.65
N ASN A 68 -6.08 -6.15 -8.88
CA ASN A 68 -5.50 -7.45 -8.51
C ASN A 68 -6.48 -8.26 -7.66
N TRP A 69 -7.22 -7.61 -6.73
CA TRP A 69 -8.24 -8.28 -5.93
C TRP A 69 -9.32 -8.94 -6.78
N VAL A 70 -9.73 -8.32 -7.89
CA VAL A 70 -10.70 -8.92 -8.83
C VAL A 70 -10.16 -10.21 -9.44
N GLY A 71 -8.90 -10.20 -9.88
CA GLY A 71 -8.22 -11.39 -10.39
C GLY A 71 -8.08 -12.49 -9.32
N GLU A 72 -7.64 -12.12 -8.13
CA GLU A 72 -7.48 -13.05 -7.00
C GLU A 72 -8.81 -13.70 -6.58
N ILE A 73 -9.91 -12.92 -6.55
CA ILE A 73 -11.26 -13.46 -6.29
C ILE A 73 -11.63 -14.52 -7.34
N SER A 74 -11.36 -14.27 -8.60
CA SER A 74 -11.62 -15.23 -9.67
C SER A 74 -10.76 -16.49 -9.53
N THR A 75 -9.52 -16.34 -9.12
CA THR A 75 -8.55 -17.43 -9.04
C THR A 75 -8.77 -18.30 -7.79
N HIS A 76 -9.01 -17.69 -6.64
CA HIS A 76 -8.94 -18.38 -5.35
C HIS A 76 -10.26 -18.62 -4.67
N LEU A 77 -11.28 -17.75 -4.88
CA LEU A 77 -12.57 -17.98 -4.23
C LEU A 77 -13.25 -19.22 -4.82
N PRO A 78 -13.66 -20.21 -4.01
CA PRO A 78 -14.28 -21.45 -4.51
C PRO A 78 -15.50 -21.21 -5.41
N ASP A 79 -15.61 -21.94 -6.52
CA ASP A 79 -16.68 -21.74 -7.51
C ASP A 79 -18.06 -22.10 -6.95
N ARG A 80 -18.15 -22.99 -5.96
CA ARG A 80 -19.37 -23.32 -5.22
C ARG A 80 -19.92 -22.15 -4.39
N VAL A 81 -19.07 -21.12 -4.13
CA VAL A 81 -19.50 -19.88 -3.48
C VAL A 81 -19.94 -18.90 -4.57
N GLU A 82 -21.27 -18.89 -4.84
CA GLU A 82 -21.84 -17.88 -5.73
C GLU A 82 -21.60 -16.48 -5.17
N ARG A 83 -21.17 -15.57 -6.03
CA ARG A 83 -20.73 -14.23 -5.62
C ARG A 83 -21.16 -13.11 -6.54
N GLU A 84 -21.31 -11.93 -5.96
CA GLU A 84 -21.47 -10.66 -6.65
C GLU A 84 -20.37 -9.71 -6.23
N VAL A 85 -19.61 -9.17 -7.19
CA VAL A 85 -18.45 -8.29 -6.93
C VAL A 85 -18.75 -6.91 -7.51
N VAL A 86 -18.67 -5.88 -6.65
CA VAL A 86 -18.88 -4.50 -7.05
C VAL A 86 -17.67 -3.65 -6.66
N LEU A 87 -17.15 -2.89 -7.64
CA LEU A 87 -16.10 -1.92 -7.41
C LEU A 87 -16.71 -0.55 -7.15
N TRP A 88 -16.42 0.01 -6.00
CA TRP A 88 -16.81 1.39 -5.72
C TRP A 88 -15.97 2.37 -6.54
N LYS A 89 -16.63 3.38 -7.11
CA LYS A 89 -15.99 4.51 -7.81
C LYS A 89 -16.72 5.80 -7.44
N PRO A 90 -16.01 6.94 -7.29
CA PRO A 90 -16.61 8.19 -6.86
C PRO A 90 -17.67 8.74 -7.83
N ASN A 91 -17.51 8.49 -9.13
CA ASN A 91 -18.48 8.88 -10.17
C ASN A 91 -19.48 7.77 -10.35
N LEU A 92 -20.66 7.94 -9.76
CA LEU A 92 -21.77 6.99 -9.86
C LEU A 92 -22.55 7.21 -11.16
N THR A 93 -22.17 6.51 -12.23
CA THR A 93 -23.06 6.36 -13.40
C THR A 93 -24.34 5.62 -13.01
N LYS A 94 -25.38 5.66 -13.86
CA LYS A 94 -26.65 4.92 -13.62
C LYS A 94 -26.39 3.43 -13.38
N GLU A 95 -25.52 2.80 -14.16
CA GLU A 95 -25.15 1.39 -14.05
C GLU A 95 -24.44 1.07 -12.73
N ARG A 96 -23.48 1.91 -12.33
CA ARG A 96 -22.76 1.75 -11.05
C ARG A 96 -23.68 1.93 -9.85
N ARG A 97 -24.63 2.88 -9.93
CA ARG A 97 -25.64 3.07 -8.89
C ARG A 97 -26.56 1.85 -8.82
N LYS A 98 -26.95 1.29 -9.98
CA LYS A 98 -27.71 0.05 -10.02
C LYS A 98 -26.94 -1.09 -9.36
N GLY A 99 -25.67 -1.34 -9.74
CA GLY A 99 -24.83 -2.38 -9.14
C GLY A 99 -24.68 -2.22 -7.62
N LEU A 100 -24.52 -0.99 -7.11
CA LEU A 100 -24.53 -0.74 -5.67
C LEU A 100 -25.90 -1.05 -5.05
N ASN A 101 -27.00 -0.68 -5.70
CA ASN A 101 -28.35 -0.98 -5.20
C ASN A 101 -28.64 -2.50 -5.21
N ASP A 102 -28.17 -3.22 -6.24
CA ASP A 102 -28.32 -4.67 -6.36
C ASP A 102 -27.60 -5.41 -5.22
N LEU A 103 -26.49 -4.83 -4.69
CA LEU A 103 -25.84 -5.36 -3.48
C LEU A 103 -26.76 -5.33 -2.25
N TYR A 104 -27.75 -4.44 -2.18
CA TYR A 104 -28.70 -4.40 -1.05
C TYR A 104 -29.79 -5.46 -1.12
N THR A 105 -29.94 -6.16 -2.24
CA THR A 105 -30.94 -7.21 -2.43
C THR A 105 -30.38 -8.52 -1.87
N GLU A 106 -31.08 -9.21 -0.99
CA GLU A 106 -30.68 -10.53 -0.51
C GLU A 106 -30.88 -11.57 -1.61
N THR A 107 -29.78 -12.14 -2.08
CA THR A 107 -29.76 -13.13 -3.18
C THR A 107 -29.26 -14.51 -2.75
N GLY A 108 -28.87 -14.66 -1.49
CA GLY A 108 -28.20 -15.88 -0.99
C GLY A 108 -26.75 -16.01 -1.46
N LYS A 109 -26.25 -15.07 -2.27
CA LYS A 109 -24.86 -15.03 -2.77
C LYS A 109 -23.96 -14.24 -1.85
N LEU A 110 -22.67 -14.60 -1.81
CA LEU A 110 -21.66 -13.77 -1.17
C LEU A 110 -21.51 -12.45 -1.92
N LYS A 111 -21.63 -11.34 -1.22
CA LYS A 111 -21.47 -10.02 -1.81
C LYS A 111 -20.14 -9.40 -1.40
N LEU A 112 -19.39 -8.94 -2.41
CA LEU A 112 -18.07 -8.32 -2.22
C LEU A 112 -18.10 -6.89 -2.74
N LEU A 113 -17.85 -5.93 -1.83
CA LEU A 113 -17.63 -4.53 -2.19
C LEU A 113 -16.15 -4.20 -2.04
N LEU A 114 -15.53 -3.83 -3.15
CA LEU A 114 -14.12 -3.39 -3.18
C LEU A 114 -14.07 -1.87 -3.21
N MET A 115 -13.41 -1.28 -2.24
CA MET A 115 -13.25 0.16 -2.09
C MET A 115 -11.78 0.55 -1.97
N ASN A 116 -11.38 1.62 -2.64
CA ASN A 116 -10.06 2.18 -2.40
C ASN A 116 -10.04 2.95 -1.07
N ILE A 117 -8.90 2.95 -0.41
CA ILE A 117 -8.73 3.58 0.92
C ILE A 117 -9.05 5.09 0.90
N GLU A 118 -8.81 5.76 -0.23
CA GLU A 118 -9.11 7.18 -0.43
C GLU A 118 -10.62 7.48 -0.37
N ALA A 119 -11.47 6.48 -0.66
CA ALA A 119 -12.93 6.62 -0.54
C ALA A 119 -13.35 7.03 0.87
N PHE A 120 -12.62 6.57 1.89
CA PHE A 120 -12.87 6.90 3.30
C PHE A 120 -12.45 8.33 3.69
N SER A 121 -11.86 9.09 2.78
CA SER A 121 -11.67 10.54 2.93
C SER A 121 -12.88 11.34 2.43
N SER A 122 -13.84 10.71 1.75
CA SER A 122 -15.04 11.33 1.20
C SER A 122 -16.31 10.93 1.97
N LYS A 123 -17.22 11.88 2.17
CA LYS A 123 -18.52 11.60 2.81
C LYS A 123 -19.33 10.52 2.07
N LYS A 124 -19.28 10.52 0.72
CA LYS A 124 -20.02 9.53 -0.10
C LYS A 124 -19.49 8.11 0.09
N GLY A 125 -18.16 7.93 0.09
CA GLY A 125 -17.56 6.62 0.30
C GLY A 125 -17.85 6.07 1.68
N VAL A 126 -17.71 6.91 2.71
CA VAL A 126 -18.03 6.52 4.10
C VAL A 126 -19.49 6.12 4.23
N ALA A 127 -20.44 6.91 3.71
CA ALA A 127 -21.88 6.63 3.79
C ALA A 127 -22.24 5.29 3.14
N VAL A 128 -21.63 4.95 2.00
CA VAL A 128 -21.84 3.64 1.35
C VAL A 128 -21.32 2.52 2.24
N ALA A 129 -20.11 2.62 2.77
CA ALA A 129 -19.52 1.60 3.63
C ALA A 129 -20.33 1.40 4.93
N GLU A 130 -20.73 2.49 5.60
CA GLU A 130 -21.56 2.44 6.81
C GLU A 130 -22.92 1.77 6.55
N LEU A 131 -23.54 2.08 5.44
CA LEU A 131 -24.82 1.48 5.06
C LEU A 131 -24.72 -0.05 4.94
N PHE A 132 -23.62 -0.54 4.35
CA PHE A 132 -23.39 -1.98 4.22
C PHE A 132 -23.12 -2.66 5.56
N VAL A 133 -22.21 -2.12 6.37
CA VAL A 133 -21.85 -2.77 7.64
C VAL A 133 -23.00 -2.76 8.65
N LYS A 134 -23.93 -1.79 8.55
CA LYS A 134 -25.13 -1.73 9.39
C LYS A 134 -26.23 -2.69 8.95
N LYS A 135 -26.31 -2.97 7.64
CA LYS A 135 -27.38 -3.81 7.08
C LYS A 135 -27.01 -5.30 7.09
N PHE A 136 -25.75 -5.64 6.92
CA PHE A 136 -25.29 -7.00 6.67
C PHE A 136 -24.29 -7.48 7.72
N ARG A 137 -24.13 -8.81 7.81
CA ARG A 137 -23.04 -9.41 8.57
C ARG A 137 -21.77 -9.36 7.74
N VAL A 138 -20.94 -8.37 7.98
CA VAL A 138 -19.78 -8.03 7.15
C VAL A 138 -18.47 -8.50 7.77
N LEU A 139 -17.63 -9.16 6.96
CA LEU A 139 -16.20 -9.20 7.20
C LEU A 139 -15.56 -8.00 6.49
N MET A 140 -14.94 -7.11 7.26
CA MET A 140 -14.20 -5.97 6.71
C MET A 140 -12.70 -6.25 6.73
N ALA A 141 -12.08 -6.25 5.56
CA ALA A 141 -10.63 -6.43 5.40
C ALA A 141 -9.98 -5.14 4.93
N VAL A 142 -8.87 -4.75 5.56
CA VAL A 142 -8.03 -3.62 5.15
C VAL A 142 -6.70 -4.17 4.66
N ASP A 143 -6.50 -4.10 3.36
CA ASP A 143 -5.24 -4.48 2.72
C ASP A 143 -4.26 -3.30 2.74
N GLU A 144 -2.97 -3.61 2.88
CA GLU A 144 -1.91 -2.65 3.18
C GLU A 144 -2.31 -1.69 4.32
N SER A 145 -2.60 -2.30 5.49
CA SER A 145 -3.13 -1.58 6.67
C SER A 145 -2.23 -0.46 7.18
N THR A 146 -0.99 -0.37 6.74
CA THR A 146 -0.12 0.79 6.96
C THR A 146 -0.71 2.09 6.42
N THR A 147 -1.66 2.02 5.50
CA THR A 147 -2.42 3.18 5.00
C THR A 147 -3.29 3.85 6.08
N ILE A 148 -3.61 3.13 7.15
CA ILE A 148 -4.36 3.63 8.32
C ILE A 148 -3.49 3.83 9.57
N LYS A 149 -2.15 3.81 9.47
CA LYS A 149 -1.25 4.01 10.61
C LYS A 149 -1.33 5.38 11.28
N ASN A 150 -1.70 6.41 10.51
CA ASN A 150 -1.88 7.76 11.06
C ASN A 150 -3.28 7.92 11.67
N ARG A 151 -3.39 7.81 12.99
CA ARG A 151 -4.64 7.92 13.75
C ARG A 151 -5.39 9.26 13.56
N GLN A 152 -4.68 10.33 13.17
CA GLN A 152 -5.30 11.65 12.99
C GLN A 152 -5.92 11.83 11.60
N ALA A 153 -5.52 11.02 10.63
CA ALA A 153 -6.03 11.11 9.26
C ALA A 153 -7.53 10.84 9.20
N LYS A 154 -8.25 11.63 8.41
CA LYS A 154 -9.71 11.48 8.22
C LYS A 154 -10.09 10.06 7.80
N ARG A 155 -9.36 9.50 6.84
CA ARG A 155 -9.59 8.13 6.35
C ARG A 155 -9.42 7.08 7.46
N THR A 156 -8.40 7.20 8.32
CA THR A 156 -8.18 6.27 9.43
C THR A 156 -9.34 6.28 10.40
N LYS A 157 -9.78 7.47 10.83
CA LYS A 157 -10.94 7.63 11.72
C LYS A 157 -12.20 7.03 11.11
N ALA A 158 -12.44 7.26 9.82
CA ALA A 158 -13.59 6.71 9.13
C ALA A 158 -13.53 5.17 9.00
N VAL A 159 -12.36 4.61 8.63
CA VAL A 159 -12.17 3.15 8.55
C VAL A 159 -12.39 2.50 9.91
N CYS A 160 -11.80 3.03 10.98
CA CYS A 160 -12.01 2.52 12.34
C CYS A 160 -13.48 2.63 12.78
N SER A 161 -14.14 3.75 12.47
CA SER A 161 -15.57 3.94 12.79
C SER A 161 -16.45 2.92 12.10
N VAL A 162 -16.31 2.76 10.78
CA VAL A 162 -17.06 1.77 9.98
C VAL A 162 -16.74 0.35 10.43
N GLY A 163 -15.48 0.06 10.72
CA GLY A 163 -15.03 -1.28 11.16
C GLY A 163 -15.67 -1.74 12.47
N ARG A 164 -16.05 -0.81 13.36
CA ARG A 164 -16.71 -1.17 14.64
C ARG A 164 -18.04 -1.87 14.45
N ASP A 165 -18.76 -1.55 13.38
CA ASP A 165 -20.05 -2.19 13.05
C ASP A 165 -19.88 -3.51 12.27
N ALA A 166 -18.66 -3.84 11.80
CA ALA A 166 -18.38 -5.10 11.14
C ALA A 166 -18.27 -6.25 12.11
N VAL A 167 -18.86 -7.40 11.76
CA VAL A 167 -18.86 -8.61 12.59
C VAL A 167 -17.46 -9.20 12.70
N MET A 168 -16.72 -9.17 11.59
CA MET A 168 -15.34 -9.66 11.52
C MET A 168 -14.43 -8.63 10.88
N ARG A 169 -13.19 -8.55 11.35
CA ARG A 169 -12.18 -7.60 10.84
C ARG A 169 -10.87 -8.29 10.55
N ARG A 170 -10.23 -7.88 9.46
CA ARG A 170 -8.90 -8.34 9.04
C ARG A 170 -8.03 -7.16 8.65
N ILE A 171 -6.78 -7.19 9.03
CA ILE A 171 -5.74 -6.37 8.40
C ILE A 171 -4.74 -7.27 7.70
N LEU A 172 -4.28 -6.82 6.54
CA LEU A 172 -3.28 -7.50 5.74
C LEU A 172 -2.12 -6.54 5.51
N THR A 173 -0.91 -6.94 5.88
CA THR A 173 0.30 -6.18 5.61
C THR A 173 1.55 -7.01 5.82
N GLY A 174 2.59 -6.79 5.02
CA GLY A 174 3.90 -7.39 5.26
C GLY A 174 4.73 -6.62 6.28
N SER A 175 4.46 -5.33 6.45
CA SER A 175 5.27 -4.44 7.29
C SER A 175 4.37 -3.54 8.14
N PRO A 176 3.80 -4.04 9.26
CA PRO A 176 2.88 -3.27 10.08
C PRO A 176 3.55 -2.05 10.75
N VAL A 177 4.85 -2.12 10.94
CA VAL A 177 5.68 -1.02 11.47
C VAL A 177 6.55 -0.48 10.33
N THR A 178 6.37 0.77 9.96
CA THR A 178 7.14 1.42 8.88
C THR A 178 8.14 2.45 9.39
N LYS A 179 7.80 3.19 10.41
CA LYS A 179 8.65 4.22 11.02
C LYS A 179 8.88 3.99 12.50
N SER A 180 7.84 3.55 13.20
CA SER A 180 7.90 3.34 14.64
C SER A 180 6.82 2.37 15.10
N PRO A 181 6.99 1.72 16.27
CA PRO A 181 5.97 0.88 16.88
C PRO A 181 4.62 1.59 17.11
N MET A 182 4.63 2.93 17.13
CA MET A 182 3.41 3.74 17.23
C MET A 182 2.47 3.58 16.03
N ASP A 183 3.00 3.12 14.88
CA ASP A 183 2.23 2.81 13.68
C ASP A 183 1.20 1.70 13.91
N LEU A 184 1.41 0.85 14.92
CA LEU A 184 0.52 -0.27 15.26
C LEU A 184 -0.79 0.18 15.90
N TYR A 185 -0.79 1.30 16.62
CA TYR A 185 -1.93 1.68 17.44
C TYR A 185 -3.26 1.71 16.66
N SER A 186 -3.33 2.46 15.58
CA SER A 186 -4.57 2.60 14.81
C SER A 186 -4.91 1.36 13.98
N GLN A 187 -3.94 0.55 13.61
CA GLN A 187 -4.16 -0.72 12.93
C GLN A 187 -4.83 -1.73 13.87
N MET A 188 -4.35 -1.82 15.13
CA MET A 188 -4.95 -2.68 16.15
C MET A 188 -6.29 -2.11 16.67
N ASP A 189 -6.43 -0.78 16.78
CA ASP A 189 -7.71 -0.13 17.11
C ASP A 189 -8.81 -0.43 16.07
N PHE A 190 -8.44 -0.56 14.80
CA PHE A 190 -9.36 -1.04 13.77
C PHE A 190 -9.77 -2.50 14.01
N LEU A 191 -8.84 -3.38 14.34
CA LEU A 191 -9.13 -4.79 14.60
C LEU A 191 -9.99 -4.94 15.86
N ASP A 192 -9.45 -4.55 16.99
CA ASP A 192 -10.09 -4.54 18.27
C ASP A 192 -9.29 -3.66 19.24
N PRO A 193 -9.90 -2.61 19.81
CA PRO A 193 -9.25 -1.75 20.81
C PRO A 193 -8.71 -2.52 22.01
N GLY A 194 -9.28 -3.70 22.30
CA GLY A 194 -8.86 -4.57 23.43
C GLY A 194 -7.51 -5.25 23.22
N ILE A 195 -7.06 -5.48 21.97
CA ILE A 195 -5.81 -6.20 21.67
C ILE A 195 -4.62 -5.58 22.37
N LEU A 196 -4.44 -4.27 22.25
CA LEU A 196 -3.34 -3.57 22.90
C LEU A 196 -3.57 -3.31 24.39
N GLY A 197 -4.82 -3.31 24.84
CA GLY A 197 -5.20 -3.09 26.25
C GLY A 197 -5.07 -1.63 26.71
N PHE A 198 -5.08 -0.66 25.81
CA PHE A 198 -4.96 0.76 26.14
C PHE A 198 -6.21 1.55 25.74
N LYS A 199 -6.75 2.34 26.67
CA LYS A 199 -7.90 3.21 26.41
C LYS A 199 -7.61 4.42 25.52
N SER A 200 -6.32 4.77 25.34
CA SER A 200 -5.93 5.90 24.51
C SER A 200 -4.54 5.72 23.89
N TYR A 201 -4.32 6.41 22.78
CA TYR A 201 -3.00 6.48 22.15
C TYR A 201 -1.91 6.99 23.09
N TYR A 202 -2.22 7.96 23.93
CA TYR A 202 -1.22 8.54 24.84
C TYR A 202 -0.80 7.55 25.95
N ALA A 203 -1.72 6.70 26.41
CA ALA A 203 -1.38 5.63 27.33
C ALA A 203 -0.50 4.57 26.65
N PHE A 204 -0.81 4.18 25.41
CA PHE A 204 0.02 3.31 24.59
C PHE A 204 1.42 3.93 24.35
N GLN A 205 1.49 5.20 23.95
CA GLN A 205 2.74 5.91 23.75
C GLN A 205 3.57 5.98 25.03
N GLY A 206 2.95 6.30 26.18
CA GLY A 206 3.63 6.36 27.47
C GLY A 206 4.20 5.01 27.93
N ARG A 207 3.60 3.88 27.49
CA ARG A 207 4.09 2.54 27.80
C ARG A 207 5.29 2.14 26.96
N TYR A 208 5.27 2.43 25.65
CA TYR A 208 6.21 1.88 24.67
C TYR A 208 7.20 2.89 24.10
N ALA A 209 7.01 4.21 24.32
CA ALA A 209 7.92 5.23 23.83
C ALA A 209 8.59 5.97 24.99
N VAL A 210 9.89 6.23 24.84
CA VAL A 210 10.62 7.15 25.70
C VAL A 210 10.44 8.56 25.15
N VAL A 211 9.68 9.39 25.88
CA VAL A 211 9.26 10.70 25.41
C VAL A 211 9.92 11.80 26.27
N ARG A 212 10.48 12.81 25.59
CA ARG A 212 10.99 14.03 26.23
C ARG A 212 10.18 15.24 25.77
N ARG A 213 9.66 16.00 26.72
CA ARG A 213 8.99 17.27 26.40
C ARG A 213 10.05 18.30 26.01
N ARG A 214 9.87 18.92 24.84
CA ARG A 214 10.68 20.05 24.37
C ARG A 214 9.82 21.29 24.19
N SER A 215 10.40 22.46 24.47
CA SER A 215 9.77 23.75 24.20
C SER A 215 10.54 24.47 23.12
N MET A 216 9.82 25.07 22.17
CA MET A 216 10.35 25.88 21.11
C MET A 216 9.53 27.16 21.04
N GLY A 217 10.01 28.20 21.72
CA GLY A 217 9.24 29.42 21.97
C GLY A 217 7.99 29.14 22.81
N ALA A 218 6.84 29.62 22.37
CA ALA A 218 5.53 29.43 23.02
C ALA A 218 4.94 28.02 22.84
N HIS A 219 5.53 27.17 21.96
CA HIS A 219 5.02 25.85 21.66
C HIS A 219 5.84 24.76 22.37
N SER A 220 5.14 23.84 23.03
CA SER A 220 5.76 22.63 23.57
C SER A 220 5.27 21.39 22.83
N PHE A 221 6.18 20.46 22.54
CA PHE A 221 5.87 19.20 21.89
C PHE A 221 6.64 18.04 22.51
N ASN A 222 6.10 16.84 22.37
CA ASN A 222 6.73 15.62 22.84
C ASN A 222 7.61 15.03 21.73
N GLN A 223 8.91 14.93 21.99
CA GLN A 223 9.85 14.26 21.12
C GLN A 223 10.04 12.82 21.58
N ILE A 224 9.85 11.85 20.70
CA ILE A 224 10.18 10.45 20.95
C ILE A 224 11.70 10.31 20.78
N LEU A 225 12.39 9.84 21.81
CA LEU A 225 13.82 9.58 21.83
C LEU A 225 14.16 8.11 21.54
N GLY A 226 13.22 7.20 21.83
CA GLY A 226 13.41 5.77 21.65
C GLY A 226 12.16 4.99 22.01
N PHE A 227 12.28 3.67 21.99
CA PHE A 227 11.19 2.75 22.31
C PHE A 227 11.65 1.76 23.35
N GLN A 228 10.69 1.24 24.12
CA GLN A 228 10.93 0.30 25.21
C GLN A 228 9.85 -0.77 25.25
N ARG A 229 10.11 -1.89 25.95
CA ARG A 229 9.14 -2.99 26.18
C ARG A 229 8.57 -3.58 24.87
N LEU A 230 9.43 -3.67 23.85
CA LEU A 230 8.98 -4.16 22.53
C LEU A 230 8.62 -5.64 22.56
N ASP A 231 9.22 -6.43 23.45
CA ASP A 231 8.90 -7.85 23.64
C ASP A 231 7.45 -8.01 24.16
N GLU A 232 7.07 -7.20 25.17
CA GLU A 232 5.67 -7.16 25.66
C GLU A 232 4.69 -6.80 24.55
N LEU A 233 5.07 -5.85 23.68
CA LEU A 233 4.23 -5.45 22.54
C LEU A 233 4.11 -6.59 21.52
N SER A 234 5.19 -7.32 21.26
CA SER A 234 5.20 -8.47 20.37
C SER A 234 4.28 -9.58 20.89
N GLU A 235 4.41 -9.94 22.16
CA GLU A 235 3.56 -10.96 22.80
C GLU A 235 2.07 -10.63 22.72
N LYS A 236 1.71 -9.35 22.88
CA LYS A 236 0.31 -8.91 22.73
C LYS A 236 -0.21 -9.09 21.30
N LEU A 237 0.63 -8.94 20.30
CA LEU A 237 0.26 -9.12 18.90
C LEU A 237 0.15 -10.59 18.51
N ASP A 238 0.97 -11.46 19.08
CA ASP A 238 1.04 -12.88 18.72
C ASP A 238 -0.29 -13.60 18.92
N SER A 239 -1.08 -13.22 19.93
CA SER A 239 -2.41 -13.80 20.17
C SER A 239 -3.46 -13.46 19.12
N SER A 240 -3.24 -12.40 18.34
CA SER A 240 -4.21 -11.82 17.40
C SER A 240 -3.64 -11.63 16.00
N SER A 241 -2.48 -12.24 15.72
CA SER A 241 -1.82 -12.14 14.43
C SER A 241 -1.11 -13.42 14.01
N PHE A 242 -0.95 -13.58 12.71
CA PHE A 242 -0.09 -14.59 12.11
C PHE A 242 1.00 -13.90 11.30
N ARG A 243 2.25 -14.17 11.65
CA ARG A 243 3.41 -13.56 11.00
C ARG A 243 4.16 -14.58 10.16
N VAL A 244 4.47 -14.21 8.92
CA VAL A 244 5.32 -15.00 8.02
C VAL A 244 6.26 -14.07 7.28
N ARG A 245 7.54 -14.41 7.29
CA ARG A 245 8.55 -13.78 6.43
C ARG A 245 8.70 -14.57 5.15
N LYS A 246 9.05 -13.86 4.09
CA LYS A 246 9.26 -14.47 2.78
C LYS A 246 10.42 -15.49 2.78
N GLU A 247 11.46 -15.19 3.53
CA GLU A 247 12.64 -16.03 3.72
C GLU A 247 12.35 -17.35 4.46
N ASP A 248 11.29 -17.38 5.31
CA ASP A 248 10.93 -18.56 6.11
C ASP A 248 10.03 -19.54 5.33
N CYS A 249 9.44 -19.13 4.21
CA CYS A 249 8.38 -19.90 3.57
C CYS A 249 8.52 -20.08 2.04
N LEU A 250 9.49 -19.41 1.42
CA LEU A 250 9.72 -19.49 -0.02
C LEU A 250 11.21 -19.70 -0.28
N ASP A 251 11.52 -20.73 -1.06
CA ASP A 251 12.87 -20.96 -1.57
C ASP A 251 13.10 -20.04 -2.79
N LEU A 252 13.73 -18.92 -2.56
CA LEU A 252 14.00 -17.90 -3.57
C LEU A 252 15.50 -17.70 -3.70
N PRO A 253 15.99 -17.48 -4.92
CA PRO A 253 17.38 -17.12 -5.11
C PRO A 253 17.72 -15.81 -4.40
N ASP A 254 18.98 -15.68 -4.01
CA ASP A 254 19.48 -14.45 -3.39
C ASP A 254 19.30 -13.24 -4.31
N LYS A 255 19.04 -12.09 -3.70
CA LYS A 255 18.95 -10.83 -4.43
C LYS A 255 20.34 -10.34 -4.81
N VAL A 256 20.57 -10.16 -6.09
CA VAL A 256 21.80 -9.57 -6.60
C VAL A 256 21.58 -8.09 -6.89
N TYR A 257 22.40 -7.23 -6.29
CA TYR A 257 22.37 -5.79 -6.50
C TYR A 257 23.57 -5.39 -7.36
N MET A 258 23.30 -4.82 -8.52
CA MET A 258 24.34 -4.28 -9.41
C MET A 258 24.13 -2.79 -9.63
N LYS A 259 25.24 -2.05 -9.83
CA LYS A 259 25.22 -0.66 -10.20
C LYS A 259 25.89 -0.50 -11.56
N ARG A 260 25.22 0.19 -12.48
CA ARG A 260 25.79 0.62 -13.75
C ARG A 260 26.04 2.12 -13.69
N ALA A 261 27.27 2.54 -13.78
CA ALA A 261 27.64 3.95 -13.89
C ALA A 261 27.51 4.37 -15.34
N VAL A 262 26.80 5.47 -15.57
CA VAL A 262 26.60 6.05 -16.90
C VAL A 262 27.22 7.43 -16.90
N GLU A 263 28.18 7.67 -17.79
CA GLU A 263 28.81 8.97 -17.94
C GLU A 263 27.86 9.98 -18.58
N LEU A 264 27.91 11.22 -18.08
CA LEU A 264 27.21 12.33 -18.69
C LEU A 264 27.80 12.62 -20.06
N THR A 265 26.95 13.01 -21.01
CA THR A 265 27.44 13.59 -22.26
C THR A 265 28.12 14.94 -22.00
N PRO A 266 29.02 15.43 -22.89
CA PRO A 266 29.61 16.76 -22.74
C PRO A 266 28.56 17.84 -22.49
N GLU A 267 27.47 17.83 -23.26
CA GLU A 267 26.36 18.76 -23.13
C GLU A 267 25.70 18.71 -21.76
N GLN A 268 25.44 17.50 -21.23
CA GLN A 268 24.91 17.31 -19.87
C GLN A 268 25.90 17.78 -18.80
N SER A 269 27.19 17.48 -18.98
CA SER A 269 28.24 17.88 -18.03
C SER A 269 28.35 19.40 -17.92
N ASP A 270 28.34 20.09 -19.06
CA ASP A 270 28.39 21.56 -19.10
C ASP A 270 27.16 22.18 -18.43
N ALA A 271 25.96 21.70 -18.76
CA ALA A 271 24.71 22.13 -18.13
C ALA A 271 24.68 21.86 -16.62
N TYR A 272 25.18 20.69 -16.20
CA TYR A 272 25.26 20.32 -14.77
C TYR A 272 26.21 21.26 -14.03
N VAL A 273 27.41 21.53 -14.56
CA VAL A 273 28.41 22.40 -13.92
C VAL A 273 27.88 23.83 -13.82
N GLN A 274 27.27 24.36 -14.88
CA GLN A 274 26.66 25.68 -14.87
C GLN A 274 25.55 25.80 -13.81
N MET A 275 24.63 24.83 -13.76
CA MET A 275 23.54 24.82 -12.81
C MET A 275 24.05 24.68 -11.36
N LYS A 276 25.07 23.84 -11.14
CA LYS A 276 25.71 23.66 -9.83
C LYS A 276 26.36 24.96 -9.35
N ASN A 277 27.13 25.65 -10.24
CA ASN A 277 27.79 26.89 -9.90
C ASN A 277 26.79 28.00 -9.60
N LEU A 278 25.71 28.10 -10.39
CA LEU A 278 24.62 29.05 -10.15
C LEU A 278 23.95 28.77 -8.77
N ALA A 279 23.71 27.49 -8.42
CA ALA A 279 23.15 27.13 -7.14
C ALA A 279 24.07 27.50 -5.98
N LEU A 280 25.38 27.27 -6.10
CA LEU A 280 26.38 27.66 -5.10
C LEU A 280 26.46 29.18 -4.93
N ALA A 281 26.51 29.93 -6.03
CA ALA A 281 26.53 31.38 -5.97
C ALA A 281 25.29 32.00 -5.30
N ARG A 282 24.11 31.43 -5.53
CA ARG A 282 22.86 31.82 -4.84
C ARG A 282 22.84 31.44 -3.36
N LEU A 283 23.49 30.36 -2.97
CA LEU A 283 23.67 30.01 -1.56
C LEU A 283 24.58 31.00 -0.84
N ASP A 284 25.70 31.38 -1.47
CA ASP A 284 26.68 32.32 -0.91
C ASP A 284 26.13 33.75 -0.80
N SER A 285 25.27 34.18 -1.74
CA SER A 285 24.59 35.48 -1.68
C SER A 285 23.46 35.57 -0.68
N GLY A 286 23.04 34.44 -0.10
CA GLY A 286 21.89 34.36 0.82
C GLY A 286 20.53 34.41 0.12
N ASP A 287 20.49 34.46 -1.22
CA ASP A 287 19.23 34.45 -2.01
C ASP A 287 18.48 33.11 -1.93
N LEU A 288 19.17 32.03 -1.54
CA LEU A 288 18.58 30.72 -1.30
C LEU A 288 18.23 30.53 0.19
N SER A 289 17.46 31.44 0.77
CA SER A 289 17.09 31.41 2.18
C SER A 289 16.00 30.37 2.53
N THR A 290 15.36 29.75 1.52
CA THR A 290 14.27 28.78 1.75
C THR A 290 14.63 27.36 1.30
N THR A 291 14.24 26.37 2.10
CA THR A 291 14.37 24.94 1.78
C THR A 291 13.77 24.59 0.41
N GLN A 292 12.74 25.30 -0.04
CA GLN A 292 12.11 25.09 -1.34
C GLN A 292 13.04 25.39 -2.50
N ASN A 293 13.83 26.45 -2.42
CA ASN A 293 14.76 26.84 -3.48
C ASN A 293 15.89 25.82 -3.66
N VAL A 294 16.41 25.29 -2.55
CA VAL A 294 17.45 24.23 -2.56
C VAL A 294 16.91 22.95 -3.19
N LEU A 295 15.70 22.52 -2.81
CA LEU A 295 15.05 21.34 -3.40
C LEU A 295 14.83 21.50 -4.90
N THR A 296 14.41 22.66 -5.36
CA THR A 296 14.24 22.96 -6.82
C THR A 296 15.56 22.81 -7.56
N GLN A 297 16.66 23.31 -7.03
CA GLN A 297 17.98 23.16 -7.65
C GLN A 297 18.42 21.69 -7.74
N ILE A 298 18.23 20.92 -6.67
CA ILE A 298 18.52 19.49 -6.68
C ILE A 298 17.68 18.77 -7.74
N MET A 299 16.39 19.10 -7.87
CA MET A 299 15.52 18.52 -8.89
C MET A 299 15.99 18.87 -10.31
N ARG A 300 16.43 20.10 -10.56
CA ARG A 300 16.98 20.51 -11.87
C ARG A 300 18.28 19.76 -12.19
N LEU A 301 19.20 19.61 -11.24
CA LEU A 301 20.41 18.80 -11.42
C LEU A 301 20.06 17.34 -11.75
N GLN A 302 19.06 16.76 -11.08
CA GLN A 302 18.58 15.42 -11.41
C GLN A 302 18.01 15.36 -12.83
N GLN A 303 17.22 16.34 -13.25
CA GLN A 303 16.65 16.39 -14.61
C GLN A 303 17.75 16.45 -15.69
N ILE A 304 18.81 17.26 -15.48
CA ILE A 304 19.96 17.30 -16.39
C ILE A 304 20.60 15.92 -16.50
N CYS A 305 20.84 15.21 -15.38
CA CYS A 305 21.37 13.85 -15.41
C CYS A 305 20.44 12.85 -16.12
N LEU A 306 19.14 13.16 -16.17
CA LEU A 306 18.13 12.33 -16.85
C LEU A 306 17.95 12.66 -18.34
N GLY A 307 18.62 13.70 -18.85
CA GLY A 307 18.55 14.11 -20.24
C GLY A 307 17.49 15.18 -20.52
N SER A 308 17.20 16.04 -19.54
CA SER A 308 16.33 17.19 -19.76
C SER A 308 16.76 18.40 -18.93
N LEU A 309 16.52 19.58 -19.43
CA LEU A 309 16.68 20.85 -18.74
C LEU A 309 15.34 21.59 -18.74
N THR A 310 14.90 22.00 -17.55
CA THR A 310 13.71 22.85 -17.42
C THR A 310 14.17 24.28 -17.16
N ASP A 311 13.77 25.21 -17.97
CA ASP A 311 14.07 26.64 -17.79
C ASP A 311 13.18 27.31 -16.75
N ASP A 312 13.35 28.63 -16.57
CA ASP A 312 12.59 29.38 -15.56
C ASP A 312 11.12 29.62 -15.98
N ASP A 313 10.81 29.51 -17.27
CA ASP A 313 9.45 29.60 -17.81
C ASP A 313 8.71 28.28 -17.76
N GLY A 314 9.40 27.20 -17.34
CA GLY A 314 8.83 25.86 -17.22
C GLY A 314 8.92 25.06 -18.53
N GLU A 315 9.54 25.60 -19.57
CA GLU A 315 9.79 24.90 -20.82
C GLU A 315 10.88 23.83 -20.62
N VAL A 316 10.70 22.68 -21.26
CA VAL A 316 11.60 21.53 -21.10
C VAL A 316 12.39 21.29 -22.39
N HIS A 317 13.70 21.44 -22.29
CA HIS A 317 14.64 21.21 -23.36
C HIS A 317 15.27 19.82 -23.25
N PRO A 318 15.16 18.95 -24.27
CA PRO A 318 15.79 17.64 -24.25
C PRO A 318 17.32 17.79 -24.41
N LEU A 319 18.05 17.01 -23.59
CA LEU A 319 19.50 16.86 -23.69
C LEU A 319 19.82 15.43 -24.13
N LYS A 320 20.85 15.24 -24.95
CA LYS A 320 21.34 13.89 -25.26
C LYS A 320 21.80 13.20 -23.98
N SER A 321 21.46 11.94 -23.80
CA SER A 321 21.83 11.18 -22.62
C SER A 321 22.19 9.75 -22.98
N ASN A 322 23.25 9.22 -22.39
CA ASN A 322 23.68 7.83 -22.57
C ASN A 322 22.82 6.85 -21.77
N ARG A 323 21.96 7.32 -20.84
CA ARG A 323 21.18 6.47 -19.93
C ARG A 323 20.17 5.59 -20.65
N LEU A 324 19.50 6.13 -21.67
CA LEU A 324 18.50 5.36 -22.40
C LEU A 324 19.17 4.22 -23.19
N THR A 325 20.32 4.48 -23.80
CA THR A 325 21.12 3.44 -24.49
C THR A 325 21.54 2.36 -23.52
N GLU A 326 22.16 2.74 -22.40
CA GLU A 326 22.58 1.77 -21.37
C GLU A 326 21.39 0.95 -20.82
N LEU A 327 20.22 1.59 -20.64
CA LEU A 327 19.01 0.86 -20.20
C LEU A 327 18.57 -0.16 -21.24
N LEU A 328 18.62 0.16 -22.53
CA LEU A 328 18.25 -0.76 -23.59
C LEU A 328 19.23 -1.93 -23.65
N ASP A 329 20.53 -1.66 -23.49
CA ASP A 329 21.56 -2.71 -23.46
C ASP A 329 21.38 -3.63 -22.25
N ILE A 330 21.04 -3.10 -21.07
CA ILE A 330 20.66 -3.92 -19.91
C ILE A 330 19.42 -4.77 -20.21
N CYS A 331 18.42 -4.24 -20.90
CA CYS A 331 17.22 -4.98 -21.26
C CYS A 331 17.51 -6.13 -22.24
N ASP A 332 18.50 -5.98 -23.13
CA ASP A 332 18.95 -7.05 -24.02
C ASP A 332 19.66 -8.19 -23.27
N GLU A 333 20.33 -7.89 -22.14
CA GLU A 333 21.01 -8.88 -21.31
C GLU A 333 20.01 -9.71 -20.46
N ILE A 334 18.80 -9.18 -20.18
CA ILE A 334 17.84 -9.80 -19.28
C ILE A 334 17.06 -10.92 -19.99
N GLN A 335 17.14 -12.14 -19.43
CA GLN A 335 16.28 -13.25 -19.83
C GLN A 335 15.03 -13.27 -18.94
N GLY A 336 13.89 -12.77 -19.44
CA GLY A 336 12.62 -12.81 -18.72
C GLY A 336 11.94 -11.46 -18.58
N LYS A 337 11.25 -11.25 -17.45
CA LYS A 337 10.48 -10.03 -17.20
C LYS A 337 11.28 -9.01 -16.40
N ALA A 338 11.24 -7.76 -16.82
CA ALA A 338 11.84 -6.63 -16.11
C ALA A 338 10.80 -5.64 -15.63
N ILE A 339 11.06 -5.01 -14.48
CA ILE A 339 10.29 -3.86 -13.99
C ILE A 339 11.25 -2.67 -13.97
N ILE A 340 10.91 -1.63 -14.71
CA ILE A 340 11.70 -0.41 -14.81
C ILE A 340 10.98 0.68 -14.02
N TRP A 341 11.70 1.28 -13.07
CA TRP A 341 11.21 2.39 -12.27
C TRP A 341 11.84 3.69 -12.72
N ALA A 342 11.03 4.69 -13.01
CA ALA A 342 11.48 6.03 -13.30
C ALA A 342 10.72 7.04 -12.42
N THR A 343 11.39 8.16 -12.11
CA THR A 343 10.83 9.18 -11.20
C THR A 343 9.87 10.12 -11.93
N TRP A 344 10.14 10.41 -13.19
CA TRP A 344 9.41 11.41 -13.96
C TRP A 344 8.54 10.77 -15.02
N THR A 345 7.31 11.24 -15.15
CA THR A 345 6.34 10.73 -16.16
C THR A 345 6.91 10.82 -17.58
N ARG A 346 7.69 11.86 -17.89
CA ARG A 346 8.33 12.03 -19.18
C ARG A 346 9.34 10.91 -19.48
N ASP A 347 10.16 10.56 -18.49
CA ASP A 347 11.13 9.46 -18.64
C ASP A 347 10.40 8.13 -18.86
N ILE A 348 9.29 7.91 -18.15
CA ILE A 348 8.46 6.71 -18.34
C ILE A 348 7.98 6.63 -19.79
N VAL A 349 7.51 7.74 -20.35
CA VAL A 349 7.04 7.79 -21.76
C VAL A 349 8.20 7.50 -22.71
N SER A 350 9.33 8.21 -22.59
CA SER A 350 10.50 8.00 -23.46
C SER A 350 11.07 6.61 -23.40
N ILE A 351 11.16 6.02 -22.17
CA ILE A 351 11.60 4.63 -21.98
C ILE A 351 10.62 3.68 -22.63
N ALA A 352 9.32 3.87 -22.44
CA ALA A 352 8.30 3.00 -23.01
C ALA A 352 8.29 3.03 -24.54
N GLU A 353 8.49 4.21 -25.15
CA GLU A 353 8.62 4.35 -26.60
C GLU A 353 9.86 3.62 -27.11
N ALA A 354 11.03 3.87 -26.54
CA ALA A 354 12.28 3.24 -26.96
C ALA A 354 12.24 1.69 -26.81
N LEU A 355 11.63 1.19 -25.73
CA LEU A 355 11.45 -0.26 -25.54
C LEU A 355 10.47 -0.86 -26.56
N ARG A 356 9.40 -0.14 -26.93
CA ARG A 356 8.45 -0.61 -27.95
C ARG A 356 9.10 -0.66 -29.33
N ASP A 357 9.95 0.30 -29.65
CA ASP A 357 10.70 0.32 -30.90
C ASP A 357 11.71 -0.85 -30.97
N ARG A 358 12.36 -1.19 -29.85
CA ARG A 358 13.38 -2.25 -29.84
C ARG A 358 12.82 -3.67 -29.68
N PHE A 359 11.80 -3.86 -28.83
CA PHE A 359 11.30 -5.20 -28.41
C PHE A 359 9.92 -5.56 -28.93
N SER A 360 9.13 -4.67 -29.38
CA SER A 360 7.74 -4.71 -29.87
C SER A 360 6.72 -4.08 -28.92
N VAL A 361 5.62 -3.60 -29.48
CA VAL A 361 4.55 -2.90 -28.74
C VAL A 361 3.88 -3.81 -27.67
N GLN A 362 3.79 -5.12 -27.93
CA GLN A 362 3.12 -6.07 -27.01
C GLN A 362 3.96 -6.43 -25.79
N ALA A 363 5.27 -6.20 -25.82
CA ALA A 363 6.19 -6.55 -24.73
C ALA A 363 6.23 -5.48 -23.62
N VAL A 364 5.67 -4.28 -23.83
CA VAL A 364 5.82 -3.14 -22.92
C VAL A 364 4.49 -2.65 -22.39
N ALA A 365 4.28 -2.81 -21.08
CA ALA A 365 3.14 -2.24 -20.37
C ALA A 365 3.60 -1.09 -19.46
N THR A 366 2.85 0.01 -19.45
CA THR A 366 3.03 1.13 -18.50
C THR A 366 1.88 1.10 -17.48
N LEU A 367 2.21 1.29 -16.20
CA LEU A 367 1.26 1.27 -15.08
C LEU A 367 0.85 2.69 -14.68
#